data_598abbb25897213a5741ac58c920438f
#
_entry.id   598abbb25897213a5741ac58c920438f
#
_cell.length_a   1.000
_cell.length_b   1.000
_cell.length_c   1.000
_cell.angle_alpha   90.00
_cell.angle_beta   90.00
_cell.angle_gamma   90.00
#
_symmetry.space_group_name_H-M   'P 1'
#
loop_
_entity.id
_entity.type
_entity.pdbx_description
1 polymer ?
#
loop_
_entity_poly.entity_id
_entity_poly.type
_entity_poly.pdbx_seq_one_letter_code
_entity_poly.pdbx_strand_id
1 'polypeptide(L)'
;MPTYSALTTLEGEDAAVALANAIERLDPEPTGVGVFEIEDDSGLWEVGAYFLEKPDMVMLEVIALAFGAKPFALSELPEIDWVAKVRRELSPVEAGRFFVFGSHDADKVPEGRVALQIEATVAFGTGHHGTTLGCLKAFDRLFEVGFCPAKVADIGCGTAVLAMAAAAVLPEARVIASDIDAVAVEVAAANVAINGLEGRVDCLEAAGFGHPMLAEVAPFDLVFANILKGPLIELAPDMAAHVGVGGLAILSGLLV
;
A
#
# COMPACT_ATOMS: atom_id res chain seq x y z
N MET A 1 20.50 -9.50 15.14
CA MET A 1 20.04 -10.03 16.45
C MET A 1 18.74 -10.75 16.21
N PRO A 2 18.50 -11.92 16.84
CA PRO A 2 17.22 -12.62 16.66
C PRO A 2 16.08 -11.70 17.17
N THR A 3 14.94 -11.75 16.49
CA THR A 3 13.72 -11.05 16.91
C THR A 3 12.74 -12.11 17.42
N TYR A 4 12.08 -11.83 18.51
CA TYR A 4 11.05 -12.71 19.07
C TYR A 4 9.68 -12.12 18.84
N SER A 5 8.71 -12.93 18.41
CA SER A 5 7.30 -12.55 18.36
C SER A 5 6.51 -13.33 19.39
N ALA A 6 5.67 -12.63 20.13
CA ALA A 6 4.71 -13.22 21.08
C ALA A 6 3.29 -12.86 20.63
N LEU A 7 2.50 -13.88 20.25
CA LEU A 7 1.15 -13.71 19.73
C LEU A 7 0.14 -14.34 20.68
N THR A 8 -0.97 -13.68 20.91
CA THR A 8 -2.12 -14.20 21.64
C THR A 8 -3.43 -13.72 21.05
N THR A 9 -4.54 -14.37 21.45
CA THR A 9 -5.89 -13.95 21.04
C THR A 9 -6.81 -13.85 22.24
N LEU A 10 -7.76 -12.90 22.21
CA LEU A 10 -8.79 -12.70 23.20
C LEU A 10 -10.06 -12.12 22.58
N GLU A 11 -11.16 -12.11 23.32
CA GLU A 11 -12.43 -11.54 22.85
C GLU A 11 -12.51 -10.03 23.14
N GLY A 12 -12.94 -9.27 22.13
CA GLY A 12 -13.29 -7.85 22.23
C GLY A 12 -12.12 -6.88 22.08
N GLU A 13 -12.34 -5.81 21.32
CA GLU A 13 -11.36 -4.77 20.98
C GLU A 13 -10.79 -4.07 22.21
N ASP A 14 -11.66 -3.61 23.12
CA ASP A 14 -11.24 -2.88 24.31
C ASP A 14 -10.29 -3.70 25.19
N ALA A 15 -10.55 -5.02 25.33
CA ALA A 15 -9.67 -5.92 26.08
C ALA A 15 -8.33 -6.13 25.36
N ALA A 16 -8.35 -6.24 24.04
CA ALA A 16 -7.14 -6.39 23.24
C ALA A 16 -6.23 -5.14 23.30
N VAL A 17 -6.82 -3.95 23.20
CA VAL A 17 -6.11 -2.67 23.37
C VAL A 17 -5.55 -2.53 24.80
N ALA A 18 -6.32 -2.90 25.82
CA ALA A 18 -5.84 -2.86 27.20
C ALA A 18 -4.67 -3.83 27.43
N LEU A 19 -4.72 -5.03 26.86
CA LEU A 19 -3.62 -5.99 26.88
C LEU A 19 -2.37 -5.44 26.17
N ALA A 20 -2.52 -4.85 24.98
CA ALA A 20 -1.44 -4.24 24.23
C ALA A 20 -0.71 -3.16 25.05
N ASN A 21 -1.47 -2.25 25.66
CA ASN A 21 -0.94 -1.22 26.57
C ASN A 21 -0.19 -1.78 27.81
N ALA A 22 -0.60 -2.96 28.27
CA ALA A 22 0.10 -3.63 29.37
C ALA A 22 1.42 -4.27 28.91
N ILE A 23 1.44 -4.82 27.71
CA ILE A 23 2.64 -5.42 27.10
C ILE A 23 3.72 -4.36 26.82
N GLU A 24 3.34 -3.16 26.37
CA GLU A 24 4.27 -2.04 26.11
C GLU A 24 5.11 -1.63 27.33
N ARG A 25 4.67 -2.03 28.55
CA ARG A 25 5.36 -1.70 29.81
C ARG A 25 6.24 -2.83 30.35
N LEU A 26 6.41 -3.90 29.56
CA LEU A 26 7.25 -5.03 29.95
C LEU A 26 8.73 -4.69 29.90
N ASP A 27 9.52 -5.46 30.61
CA ASP A 27 10.98 -5.49 30.51
C ASP A 27 11.40 -6.93 30.14
N PRO A 28 12.05 -7.17 28.99
CA PRO A 28 12.45 -6.15 28.00
C PRO A 28 11.28 -5.49 27.29
N GLU A 29 11.45 -4.21 26.97
CA GLU A 29 10.45 -3.42 26.24
C GLU A 29 10.28 -3.97 24.82
N PRO A 30 9.03 -4.17 24.36
CA PRO A 30 8.79 -4.58 22.97
C PRO A 30 9.15 -3.46 22.00
N THR A 31 9.67 -3.82 20.82
CA THR A 31 9.95 -2.88 19.73
C THR A 31 8.69 -2.45 18.99
N GLY A 32 7.60 -3.18 19.18
CA GLY A 32 6.29 -2.84 18.63
C GLY A 32 5.21 -3.79 19.16
N VAL A 33 4.01 -3.26 19.32
CA VAL A 33 2.81 -4.02 19.69
C VAL A 33 1.72 -3.70 18.68
N GLY A 34 1.04 -4.72 18.16
CA GLY A 34 -0.08 -4.59 17.23
C GLY A 34 -1.33 -5.28 17.74
N VAL A 35 -2.49 -4.72 17.39
CA VAL A 35 -3.82 -5.27 17.69
C VAL A 35 -4.58 -5.41 16.40
N PHE A 36 -5.08 -6.61 16.08
CA PHE A 36 -5.74 -6.93 14.81
C PHE A 36 -7.01 -7.72 15.06
N GLU A 37 -8.10 -7.34 14.41
CA GLU A 37 -9.32 -8.15 14.38
C GLU A 37 -9.10 -9.41 13.54
N ILE A 38 -9.57 -10.57 14.04
CA ILE A 38 -9.59 -11.80 13.25
C ILE A 38 -10.88 -11.80 12.44
N GLU A 39 -10.75 -11.58 11.12
CA GLU A 39 -11.87 -11.42 10.17
C GLU A 39 -12.54 -12.78 9.84
N ASP A 40 -13.01 -13.52 10.86
CA ASP A 40 -13.69 -14.80 10.71
C ASP A 40 -15.07 -14.85 11.44
N ASP A 41 -15.61 -13.68 11.76
CA ASP A 41 -16.84 -13.48 12.54
C ASP A 41 -16.78 -14.08 13.96
N SER A 42 -15.62 -14.44 14.47
CA SER A 42 -15.43 -15.01 15.81
C SER A 42 -15.52 -13.96 16.94
N GLY A 43 -15.34 -12.68 16.61
CA GLY A 43 -15.17 -11.60 17.57
C GLY A 43 -13.86 -11.65 18.35
N LEU A 44 -12.90 -12.45 17.86
CA LEU A 44 -11.55 -12.57 18.43
C LEU A 44 -10.62 -11.50 17.86
N TRP A 45 -9.74 -11.03 18.74
CA TRP A 45 -8.68 -10.09 18.41
C TRP A 45 -7.33 -10.74 18.68
N GLU A 46 -6.38 -10.54 17.77
CA GLU A 46 -5.00 -10.94 17.94
C GLU A 46 -4.19 -9.76 18.49
N VAL A 47 -3.38 -10.02 19.52
CA VAL A 47 -2.38 -9.09 20.03
C VAL A 47 -1.01 -9.69 19.81
N GLY A 48 -0.17 -8.97 19.04
CA GLY A 48 1.18 -9.36 18.71
C GLY A 48 2.20 -8.37 19.27
N ALA A 49 3.25 -8.88 19.91
CA ALA A 49 4.36 -8.09 20.41
C ALA A 49 5.69 -8.61 19.85
N TYR A 50 6.60 -7.71 19.53
CA TYR A 50 7.91 -8.02 18.96
C TYR A 50 9.02 -7.52 19.87
N PHE A 51 10.05 -8.35 20.12
CA PHE A 51 11.14 -8.07 21.04
C PHE A 51 12.51 -8.35 20.39
N LEU A 52 13.50 -7.55 20.69
CA LEU A 52 14.90 -7.82 20.32
C LEU A 52 15.58 -8.79 21.27
N GLU A 53 15.11 -8.90 22.50
CA GLU A 53 15.55 -9.85 23.51
C GLU A 53 14.40 -10.81 23.83
N LYS A 54 14.73 -12.04 24.22
CA LYS A 54 13.72 -13.03 24.56
C LYS A 54 12.90 -12.57 25.79
N PRO A 55 11.58 -12.37 25.63
CA PRO A 55 10.74 -11.94 26.74
C PRO A 55 10.58 -13.03 27.80
N ASP A 56 10.29 -12.62 29.05
CA ASP A 56 9.99 -13.55 30.12
C ASP A 56 8.61 -14.21 29.89
N MET A 57 8.61 -15.51 29.61
CA MET A 57 7.40 -16.29 29.39
C MET A 57 6.48 -16.33 30.60
N VAL A 58 7.00 -16.30 31.81
CA VAL A 58 6.19 -16.31 33.03
C VAL A 58 5.40 -15.00 33.14
N MET A 59 6.04 -13.88 32.82
CA MET A 59 5.39 -12.58 32.80
C MET A 59 4.31 -12.50 31.71
N LEU A 60 4.58 -13.01 30.52
CA LEU A 60 3.59 -13.10 29.45
C LEU A 60 2.38 -13.98 29.83
N GLU A 61 2.60 -15.11 30.50
CA GLU A 61 1.52 -15.98 31.00
C GLU A 61 0.67 -15.28 32.07
N VAL A 62 1.30 -14.56 32.99
CA VAL A 62 0.61 -13.79 34.03
C VAL A 62 -0.27 -12.70 33.41
N ILE A 63 0.25 -11.98 32.42
CA ILE A 63 -0.53 -10.96 31.72
C ILE A 63 -1.66 -11.58 30.91
N ALA A 64 -1.42 -12.66 30.18
CA ALA A 64 -2.48 -13.36 29.46
C ALA A 64 -3.64 -13.75 30.37
N LEU A 65 -3.34 -14.33 31.52
CA LEU A 65 -4.34 -14.70 32.52
C LEU A 65 -5.10 -13.49 33.08
N ALA A 66 -4.39 -12.39 33.35
CA ALA A 66 -4.99 -11.17 33.89
C ALA A 66 -6.01 -10.52 32.94
N PHE A 67 -5.80 -10.65 31.63
CA PHE A 67 -6.66 -10.07 30.59
C PHE A 67 -7.61 -11.10 29.94
N GLY A 68 -7.60 -12.35 30.41
CA GLY A 68 -8.44 -13.41 29.82
C GLY A 68 -8.02 -13.84 28.40
N ALA A 69 -6.78 -13.56 28.05
CA ALA A 69 -6.22 -13.94 26.74
C ALA A 69 -5.77 -15.41 26.76
N LYS A 70 -5.65 -16.00 25.57
CA LYS A 70 -5.02 -17.32 25.43
C LYS A 70 -3.52 -17.24 25.77
N PRO A 71 -2.86 -18.39 26.07
CA PRO A 71 -1.42 -18.41 26.27
C PRO A 71 -0.69 -17.83 25.07
N PHE A 72 0.37 -17.05 25.31
CA PHE A 72 1.19 -16.52 24.22
C PHE A 72 1.93 -17.61 23.47
N ALA A 73 1.85 -17.59 22.16
CA ALA A 73 2.73 -18.32 21.26
C ALA A 73 3.99 -17.53 21.03
N LEU A 74 5.12 -17.95 21.64
CA LEU A 74 6.42 -17.33 21.40
C LEU A 74 7.13 -18.02 20.23
N SER A 75 7.57 -17.24 19.26
CA SER A 75 8.41 -17.70 18.16
C SER A 75 9.68 -16.87 18.07
N GLU A 76 10.82 -17.54 17.87
CA GLU A 76 12.05 -16.88 17.48
C GLU A 76 12.03 -16.69 15.98
N LEU A 77 12.00 -15.44 15.55
CA LEU A 77 12.08 -15.09 14.15
C LEU A 77 13.56 -15.16 13.73
N PRO A 78 13.91 -15.98 12.74
CA PRO A 78 15.29 -16.01 12.26
C PRO A 78 15.66 -14.61 11.77
N GLU A 79 16.98 -14.30 11.86
CA GLU A 79 17.54 -13.06 11.32
C GLU A 79 17.44 -13.08 9.79
N ILE A 80 16.20 -12.95 9.32
CA ILE A 80 15.91 -12.82 7.90
C ILE A 80 15.85 -11.33 7.64
N ASP A 81 16.65 -10.87 6.71
CA ASP A 81 16.42 -9.59 6.07
C ASP A 81 15.04 -9.64 5.41
N TRP A 82 14.01 -9.26 6.19
CA TRP A 82 12.62 -9.25 5.73
C TRP A 82 12.44 -8.40 4.48
N VAL A 83 13.23 -7.34 4.34
CA VAL A 83 13.25 -6.49 3.14
C VAL A 83 13.80 -7.29 1.97
N ALA A 84 14.90 -8.02 2.15
CA ALA A 84 15.46 -8.87 1.10
C ALA A 84 14.56 -10.09 0.80
N LYS A 85 13.87 -10.64 1.82
CA LYS A 85 12.92 -11.75 1.62
C LYS A 85 11.68 -11.29 0.87
N VAL A 86 11.05 -10.19 1.31
CA VAL A 86 9.90 -9.60 0.62
C VAL A 86 10.30 -9.20 -0.81
N ARG A 87 11.47 -8.61 -1.02
CA ARG A 87 11.98 -8.31 -2.37
C ARG A 87 12.10 -9.55 -3.25
N ARG A 88 12.51 -10.70 -2.73
CA ARG A 88 12.65 -11.95 -3.48
C ARG A 88 11.33 -12.69 -3.72
N GLU A 89 10.35 -12.51 -2.83
CA GLU A 89 9.02 -13.15 -2.92
C GLU A 89 8.06 -12.37 -3.81
N LEU A 90 8.37 -11.12 -4.15
CA LEU A 90 7.59 -10.30 -5.07
C LEU A 90 7.91 -10.70 -6.52
N SER A 91 7.19 -11.71 -7.03
CA SER A 91 7.28 -12.08 -8.44
C SER A 91 6.76 -10.95 -9.34
N PRO A 92 7.30 -10.79 -10.57
CA PRO A 92 6.77 -9.80 -11.50
C PRO A 92 5.27 -9.95 -11.75
N VAL A 93 4.58 -8.84 -11.94
CA VAL A 93 3.14 -8.80 -12.19
C VAL A 93 2.86 -8.44 -13.63
N GLU A 94 2.16 -9.34 -14.35
CA GLU A 94 1.70 -9.09 -15.70
C GLU A 94 0.25 -8.57 -15.71
N ALA A 95 0.06 -7.36 -16.21
CA ALA A 95 -1.23 -6.69 -16.27
C ALA A 95 -1.49 -6.12 -17.66
N GLY A 96 -2.02 -6.93 -18.57
CA GLY A 96 -2.19 -6.53 -19.97
C GLY A 96 -0.84 -6.22 -20.61
N ARG A 97 -0.65 -5.01 -21.15
CA ARG A 97 0.64 -4.56 -21.70
C ARG A 97 1.70 -4.24 -20.66
N PHE A 98 1.32 -4.04 -19.40
CA PHE A 98 2.22 -3.64 -18.33
C PHE A 98 2.92 -4.84 -17.69
N PHE A 99 4.19 -4.66 -17.36
CA PHE A 99 4.99 -5.61 -16.63
C PHE A 99 5.64 -4.86 -15.45
N VAL A 100 5.14 -5.10 -14.23
CA VAL A 100 5.63 -4.47 -13.00
C VAL A 100 6.61 -5.41 -12.33
N PHE A 101 7.81 -4.94 -12.00
CA PHE A 101 8.88 -5.77 -11.48
C PHE A 101 9.81 -5.02 -10.53
N GLY A 102 10.49 -5.75 -9.65
CA GLY A 102 11.59 -5.22 -8.85
C GLY A 102 12.93 -5.31 -9.60
N SER A 103 13.93 -4.52 -9.20
CA SER A 103 15.25 -4.48 -9.85
C SER A 103 15.90 -5.86 -10.02
N HIS A 104 15.61 -6.80 -9.12
CA HIS A 104 16.14 -8.18 -9.17
C HIS A 104 15.55 -9.05 -10.30
N ASP A 105 14.49 -8.59 -10.95
CA ASP A 105 13.78 -9.28 -12.04
C ASP A 105 13.90 -8.55 -13.39
N ALA A 106 14.84 -7.62 -13.51
CA ALA A 106 15.01 -6.83 -14.73
C ALA A 106 15.31 -7.70 -15.96
N ASP A 107 15.93 -8.86 -15.77
CA ASP A 107 16.23 -9.84 -16.82
C ASP A 107 14.98 -10.62 -17.29
N LYS A 108 13.87 -10.55 -16.54
CA LYS A 108 12.61 -11.24 -16.84
C LYS A 108 11.64 -10.40 -17.67
N VAL A 109 11.96 -9.14 -17.98
CA VAL A 109 11.07 -8.24 -18.73
C VAL A 109 10.84 -8.78 -20.13
N PRO A 110 9.59 -9.12 -20.52
CA PRO A 110 9.32 -9.65 -21.84
C PRO A 110 9.42 -8.54 -22.90
N GLU A 111 9.87 -8.90 -24.10
CA GLU A 111 9.94 -7.98 -25.22
C GLU A 111 8.54 -7.43 -25.58
N GLY A 112 8.46 -6.12 -25.86
CA GLY A 112 7.22 -5.45 -26.24
C GLY A 112 6.27 -5.12 -25.10
N ARG A 113 6.66 -5.34 -23.85
CA ARG A 113 5.89 -4.92 -22.67
C ARG A 113 6.30 -3.52 -22.22
N VAL A 114 5.37 -2.82 -21.60
CA VAL A 114 5.64 -1.58 -20.86
C VAL A 114 6.17 -1.97 -19.49
N ALA A 115 7.49 -1.86 -19.33
CA ALA A 115 8.18 -2.24 -18.11
C ALA A 115 8.10 -1.12 -17.08
N LEU A 116 7.66 -1.43 -15.86
CA LEU A 116 7.55 -0.50 -14.74
C LEU A 116 8.34 -1.09 -13.56
N GLN A 117 9.50 -0.54 -13.31
CA GLN A 117 10.33 -0.94 -12.19
C GLN A 117 9.84 -0.27 -10.90
N ILE A 118 9.52 -1.06 -9.89
CA ILE A 118 9.12 -0.60 -8.57
C ILE A 118 10.07 -1.20 -7.56
N GLU A 119 10.76 -0.36 -6.81
CA GLU A 119 11.53 -0.84 -5.67
C GLU A 119 10.59 -1.10 -4.49
N ALA A 120 10.69 -2.32 -3.93
CA ALA A 120 9.94 -2.69 -2.75
C ALA A 120 10.46 -1.87 -1.56
N THR A 121 9.70 -0.87 -1.18
CA THR A 121 9.84 -0.10 0.06
C THR A 121 8.65 -0.38 0.96
N VAL A 122 8.63 0.20 2.14
CA VAL A 122 7.51 0.09 3.11
C VAL A 122 6.20 0.70 2.55
N ALA A 123 6.26 1.40 1.40
CA ALA A 123 5.10 2.03 0.79
C ALA A 123 4.19 1.00 0.10
N PHE A 124 2.89 1.17 0.27
CA PHE A 124 1.82 0.43 -0.41
C PHE A 124 1.89 0.62 -1.94
N GLY A 125 1.49 -0.41 -2.70
CA GLY A 125 1.33 -0.26 -4.15
C GLY A 125 2.41 -0.93 -5.00
N THR A 126 3.08 -1.96 -4.50
CA THR A 126 4.12 -2.73 -5.22
C THR A 126 3.63 -3.48 -6.46
N GLY A 127 2.35 -3.32 -6.85
CA GLY A 127 1.75 -4.07 -7.98
C GLY A 127 1.28 -5.48 -7.63
N HIS A 128 1.73 -6.04 -6.49
CA HIS A 128 1.42 -7.41 -6.06
C HIS A 128 0.05 -7.56 -5.41
N HIS A 129 -0.57 -6.46 -5.00
CA HIS A 129 -1.95 -6.47 -4.54
C HIS A 129 -2.89 -6.68 -5.74
N GLY A 130 -3.85 -7.59 -5.60
CA GLY A 130 -4.87 -7.82 -6.62
C GLY A 130 -5.60 -6.56 -7.08
N THR A 131 -5.69 -5.54 -6.20
CA THR A 131 -6.27 -4.23 -6.48
C THR A 131 -5.47 -3.44 -7.53
N THR A 132 -4.14 -3.36 -7.39
CA THR A 132 -3.27 -2.68 -8.36
C THR A 132 -3.27 -3.40 -9.71
N LEU A 133 -3.19 -4.74 -9.69
CA LEU A 133 -3.34 -5.57 -10.90
C LEU A 133 -4.67 -5.30 -11.61
N GLY A 134 -5.76 -5.20 -10.84
CA GLY A 134 -7.09 -4.88 -11.36
C GLY A 134 -7.14 -3.50 -12.02
N CYS A 135 -6.58 -2.47 -11.38
CA CYS A 135 -6.50 -1.11 -11.94
C CYS A 135 -5.70 -1.05 -13.23
N LEU A 136 -4.53 -1.69 -13.28
CA LEU A 136 -3.71 -1.74 -14.49
C LEU A 136 -4.41 -2.47 -15.65
N LYS A 137 -5.09 -3.59 -15.39
CA LYS A 137 -5.90 -4.31 -16.40
C LYS A 137 -7.08 -3.48 -16.87
N ALA A 138 -7.76 -2.77 -15.97
CA ALA A 138 -8.88 -1.89 -16.34
C ALA A 138 -8.38 -0.74 -17.22
N PHE A 139 -7.26 -0.12 -16.87
CA PHE A 139 -6.67 0.94 -17.67
C PHE A 139 -6.20 0.42 -19.04
N ASP A 140 -5.55 -0.74 -19.11
CA ASP A 140 -5.12 -1.35 -20.37
C ASP A 140 -6.30 -1.58 -21.30
N ARG A 141 -7.42 -2.08 -20.77
CA ARG A 141 -8.65 -2.30 -21.54
C ARG A 141 -9.26 -0.99 -22.05
N LEU A 142 -9.23 0.08 -21.27
CA LEU A 142 -9.69 1.39 -21.72
C LEU A 142 -8.80 1.93 -22.86
N PHE A 143 -7.50 1.75 -22.74
CA PHE A 143 -6.56 2.15 -23.79
C PHE A 143 -6.76 1.33 -25.09
N GLU A 144 -7.02 0.01 -24.99
CA GLU A 144 -7.32 -0.85 -26.15
C GLU A 144 -8.56 -0.40 -26.93
N VAL A 145 -9.56 0.13 -26.26
CA VAL A 145 -10.78 0.65 -26.92
C VAL A 145 -10.64 2.11 -27.40
N GLY A 146 -9.42 2.66 -27.32
CA GLY A 146 -9.08 3.99 -27.85
C GLY A 146 -9.32 5.15 -26.88
N PHE A 147 -9.51 4.89 -25.58
CA PHE A 147 -9.59 5.95 -24.58
C PHE A 147 -8.18 6.52 -24.31
N CYS A 148 -7.97 7.77 -24.72
CA CYS A 148 -6.70 8.46 -24.62
C CYS A 148 -6.86 9.75 -23.76
N PRO A 149 -6.84 9.66 -22.44
CA PRO A 149 -6.99 10.83 -21.56
C PRO A 149 -5.79 11.77 -21.70
N ALA A 150 -6.07 13.07 -21.77
CA ALA A 150 -5.05 14.12 -21.80
C ALA A 150 -4.62 14.57 -20.39
N LYS A 151 -5.49 14.38 -19.39
CA LYS A 151 -5.28 14.79 -18.01
C LYS A 151 -5.60 13.61 -17.07
N VAL A 152 -4.60 13.16 -16.33
CA VAL A 152 -4.68 12.00 -15.45
C VAL A 152 -4.27 12.38 -14.04
N ALA A 153 -5.04 11.96 -13.05
CA ALA A 153 -4.66 12.03 -11.64
C ALA A 153 -4.63 10.64 -11.01
N ASP A 154 -3.66 10.41 -10.15
CA ASP A 154 -3.51 9.21 -9.30
C ASP A 154 -3.53 9.68 -7.84
N ILE A 155 -4.66 9.49 -7.17
CA ILE A 155 -4.94 10.00 -5.82
C ILE A 155 -4.74 8.90 -4.79
N GLY A 156 -3.84 9.12 -3.82
CA GLY A 156 -3.32 8.07 -2.95
C GLY A 156 -2.40 7.15 -3.75
N CYS A 157 -1.42 7.74 -4.41
CA CYS A 157 -0.63 7.07 -5.46
C CYS A 157 0.35 6.02 -4.94
N GLY A 158 0.72 6.06 -3.64
CA GLY A 158 1.71 5.16 -3.06
C GLY A 158 3.03 5.16 -3.85
N THR A 159 3.29 4.09 -4.58
CA THR A 159 4.48 3.96 -5.44
C THR A 159 4.38 4.68 -6.78
N ALA A 160 3.25 5.32 -7.09
CA ALA A 160 2.89 5.94 -8.37
C ALA A 160 2.84 4.97 -9.57
N VAL A 161 2.65 3.68 -9.35
CA VAL A 161 2.64 2.68 -10.43
C VAL A 161 1.54 2.93 -11.47
N LEU A 162 0.35 3.42 -11.05
CA LEU A 162 -0.76 3.72 -11.97
C LEU A 162 -0.48 5.00 -12.77
N ALA A 163 0.04 6.04 -12.11
CA ALA A 163 0.47 7.26 -12.78
C ALA A 163 1.58 6.98 -13.80
N MET A 164 2.58 6.18 -13.44
CA MET A 164 3.66 5.79 -14.35
C MET A 164 3.16 4.96 -15.52
N ALA A 165 2.20 4.04 -15.29
CA ALA A 165 1.56 3.30 -16.37
C ALA A 165 0.87 4.23 -17.37
N ALA A 166 0.15 5.25 -16.89
CA ALA A 166 -0.47 6.25 -17.74
C ALA A 166 0.57 7.07 -18.52
N ALA A 167 1.60 7.59 -17.84
CA ALA A 167 2.65 8.39 -18.45
C ALA A 167 3.44 7.61 -19.52
N ALA A 168 3.66 6.31 -19.32
CA ALA A 168 4.40 5.47 -20.26
C ALA A 168 3.66 5.25 -21.60
N VAL A 169 2.33 5.18 -21.59
CA VAL A 169 1.54 4.90 -22.81
C VAL A 169 0.86 6.15 -23.39
N LEU A 170 0.83 7.25 -22.65
CA LEU A 170 0.18 8.51 -23.05
C LEU A 170 1.22 9.64 -23.12
N PRO A 171 2.04 9.74 -24.19
CA PRO A 171 3.17 10.65 -24.23
C PRO A 171 2.82 12.13 -24.06
N GLU A 172 1.63 12.56 -24.41
CA GLU A 172 1.16 13.95 -24.34
C GLU A 172 0.30 14.24 -23.09
N ALA A 173 0.00 13.22 -22.27
CA ALA A 173 -0.85 13.42 -21.11
C ALA A 173 -0.13 14.19 -20.01
N ARG A 174 -0.86 15.08 -19.35
CA ARG A 174 -0.50 15.66 -18.06
C ARG A 174 -0.86 14.68 -16.94
N VAL A 175 0.13 14.16 -16.25
CA VAL A 175 -0.09 13.16 -15.19
C VAL A 175 0.36 13.72 -13.84
N ILE A 176 -0.52 13.65 -12.85
CA ILE A 176 -0.24 14.05 -11.48
C ILE A 176 -0.47 12.84 -10.58
N ALA A 177 0.50 12.53 -9.72
CA ALA A 177 0.43 11.54 -8.67
C ALA A 177 0.44 12.26 -7.30
N SER A 178 -0.52 11.97 -6.45
CA SER A 178 -0.56 12.62 -5.12
C SER A 178 -0.81 11.60 -4.02
N ASP A 179 -0.18 11.85 -2.87
CA ASP A 179 -0.39 11.08 -1.66
C ASP A 179 -0.43 12.02 -0.44
N ILE A 180 -1.13 11.62 0.61
CA ILE A 180 -1.17 12.33 1.87
C ILE A 180 0.11 12.12 2.69
N ASP A 181 0.79 11.00 2.46
CA ASP A 181 2.03 10.63 3.12
C ASP A 181 3.25 11.15 2.33
N ALA A 182 4.01 12.06 2.94
CA ALA A 182 5.23 12.61 2.36
C ALA A 182 6.25 11.51 1.99
N VAL A 183 6.33 10.42 2.77
CA VAL A 183 7.23 9.30 2.47
C VAL A 183 6.78 8.57 1.21
N ALA A 184 5.47 8.38 1.01
CA ALA A 184 4.94 7.81 -0.22
C ALA A 184 5.25 8.69 -1.44
N VAL A 185 5.17 10.02 -1.30
CA VAL A 185 5.53 10.98 -2.37
C VAL A 185 7.01 10.88 -2.74
N GLU A 186 7.91 10.75 -1.76
CA GLU A 186 9.34 10.54 -2.01
C GLU A 186 9.60 9.22 -2.75
N VAL A 187 8.93 8.15 -2.36
CA VAL A 187 8.99 6.84 -3.03
C VAL A 187 8.44 6.92 -4.45
N ALA A 188 7.30 7.60 -4.65
CA ALA A 188 6.72 7.84 -5.97
C ALA A 188 7.70 8.57 -6.89
N ALA A 189 8.31 9.66 -6.41
CA ALA A 189 9.29 10.43 -7.18
C ALA A 189 10.53 9.61 -7.54
N ALA A 190 11.03 8.78 -6.60
CA ALA A 190 12.15 7.88 -6.86
C ALA A 190 11.81 6.83 -7.94
N ASN A 191 10.62 6.21 -7.88
CA ASN A 191 10.17 5.26 -8.90
C ASN A 191 9.98 5.94 -10.27
N VAL A 192 9.43 7.15 -10.30
CA VAL A 192 9.29 7.96 -11.53
C VAL A 192 10.66 8.18 -12.16
N ALA A 193 11.68 8.54 -11.37
CA ALA A 193 13.05 8.75 -11.83
C ALA A 193 13.70 7.45 -12.37
N ILE A 194 13.56 6.33 -11.64
CA ILE A 194 14.10 5.03 -12.06
C ILE A 194 13.52 4.59 -13.41
N ASN A 195 12.25 4.92 -13.69
CA ASN A 195 11.58 4.59 -14.95
C ASN A 195 11.80 5.64 -16.06
N GLY A 196 12.62 6.67 -15.84
CA GLY A 196 12.89 7.73 -16.83
C GLY A 196 11.67 8.59 -17.16
N LEU A 197 10.74 8.72 -16.21
CA LEU A 197 9.50 9.48 -16.37
C LEU A 197 9.54 10.84 -15.65
N GLU A 198 10.72 11.33 -15.28
CA GLU A 198 10.90 12.68 -14.72
C GLU A 198 10.33 13.75 -15.66
N GLY A 199 9.60 14.70 -15.10
CA GLY A 199 8.91 15.74 -15.89
C GLY A 199 7.66 15.24 -16.65
N ARG A 200 7.33 13.95 -16.56
CA ARG A 200 6.13 13.33 -17.14
C ARG A 200 5.07 13.04 -16.08
N VAL A 201 5.50 12.84 -14.86
CA VAL A 201 4.64 12.65 -13.68
C VAL A 201 5.06 13.66 -12.61
N ASP A 202 4.13 14.49 -12.16
CA ASP A 202 4.34 15.38 -11.02
C ASP A 202 3.88 14.67 -9.75
N CYS A 203 4.80 14.43 -8.81
CA CYS A 203 4.50 13.85 -7.51
C CYS A 203 4.26 14.95 -6.47
N LEU A 204 3.13 14.91 -5.78
CA LEU A 204 2.70 15.96 -4.86
C LEU A 204 2.24 15.38 -3.51
N GLU A 205 2.56 16.08 -2.42
CA GLU A 205 1.93 15.83 -1.13
C GLU A 205 0.56 16.54 -1.09
N ALA A 206 -0.53 15.76 -0.96
CA ALA A 206 -1.88 16.31 -0.91
C ALA A 206 -2.87 15.37 -0.23
N ALA A 207 -3.75 15.92 0.58
CA ALA A 207 -4.96 15.23 1.03
C ALA A 207 -6.01 15.27 -0.08
N GLY A 208 -6.21 14.15 -0.77
CA GLY A 208 -7.13 14.05 -1.91
C GLY A 208 -6.80 15.07 -3.01
N PHE A 209 -7.76 15.92 -3.39
CA PHE A 209 -7.59 16.96 -4.41
C PHE A 209 -7.12 18.30 -3.84
N GLY A 210 -6.72 18.37 -2.57
CA GLY A 210 -6.42 19.61 -1.84
C GLY A 210 -5.11 20.33 -2.20
N HIS A 211 -4.60 20.22 -3.43
CA HIS A 211 -3.39 20.91 -3.87
C HIS A 211 -3.70 21.86 -5.05
N PRO A 212 -3.12 23.10 -5.08
CA PRO A 212 -3.38 24.08 -6.14
C PRO A 212 -3.15 23.56 -7.56
N MET A 213 -2.14 22.73 -7.77
CA MET A 213 -1.83 22.15 -9.09
C MET A 213 -2.93 21.19 -9.56
N LEU A 214 -3.55 20.42 -8.65
CA LEU A 214 -4.68 19.57 -8.99
C LEU A 214 -5.89 20.39 -9.44
N ALA A 215 -6.16 21.49 -8.74
CA ALA A 215 -7.23 22.43 -9.09
C ALA A 215 -6.96 23.17 -10.43
N GLU A 216 -5.71 23.51 -10.71
CA GLU A 216 -5.31 24.16 -11.96
C GLU A 216 -5.48 23.23 -13.18
N VAL A 217 -5.13 21.95 -13.02
CA VAL A 217 -5.18 20.96 -14.11
C VAL A 217 -6.60 20.43 -14.33
N ALA A 218 -7.42 20.35 -13.28
CA ALA A 218 -8.80 19.88 -13.38
C ALA A 218 -9.60 20.63 -14.49
N PRO A 219 -10.63 20.02 -15.08
CA PRO A 219 -11.11 18.67 -14.81
C PRO A 219 -10.23 17.58 -15.45
N PHE A 220 -10.18 16.41 -14.79
CA PHE A 220 -9.42 15.26 -15.26
C PHE A 220 -10.27 14.36 -16.17
N ASP A 221 -9.60 13.77 -17.16
CA ASP A 221 -10.21 12.77 -18.05
C ASP A 221 -10.17 11.38 -17.42
N LEU A 222 -9.15 11.11 -16.60
CA LEU A 222 -8.98 9.86 -15.86
C LEU A 222 -8.48 10.13 -14.45
N VAL A 223 -9.14 9.52 -13.47
CA VAL A 223 -8.67 9.50 -12.08
C VAL A 223 -8.49 8.06 -11.63
N PHE A 224 -7.32 7.74 -11.08
CA PHE A 224 -7.10 6.54 -10.30
C PHE A 224 -7.27 6.86 -8.82
N ALA A 225 -7.90 5.96 -8.07
CA ALA A 225 -7.90 5.99 -6.62
C ALA A 225 -7.97 4.54 -6.10
N ASN A 226 -6.80 4.00 -5.76
CA ASN A 226 -6.65 2.66 -5.19
C ASN A 226 -6.33 2.78 -3.69
N ILE A 227 -7.32 3.23 -2.93
CA ILE A 227 -7.22 3.56 -1.51
C ILE A 227 -8.30 2.83 -0.70
N LEU A 228 -8.19 2.86 0.63
CA LEU A 228 -9.15 2.23 1.52
C LEU A 228 -10.56 2.80 1.35
N LYS A 229 -11.58 1.97 1.64
CA LYS A 229 -13.01 2.29 1.47
C LYS A 229 -13.44 3.58 2.18
N GLY A 230 -13.01 3.79 3.43
CA GLY A 230 -13.37 4.99 4.22
C GLY A 230 -12.96 6.28 3.49
N PRO A 231 -11.64 6.49 3.27
CA PRO A 231 -11.14 7.64 2.51
C PRO A 231 -11.75 7.78 1.11
N LEU A 232 -12.03 6.67 0.42
CA LEU A 232 -12.65 6.72 -0.91
C LEU A 232 -14.08 7.29 -0.88
N ILE A 233 -14.85 6.96 0.15
CA ILE A 233 -16.20 7.52 0.37
C ILE A 233 -16.12 9.01 0.68
N GLU A 234 -15.19 9.42 1.53
CA GLU A 234 -14.97 10.82 1.89
C GLU A 234 -14.55 11.66 0.68
N LEU A 235 -13.76 11.07 -0.21
CA LEU A 235 -13.25 11.72 -1.43
C LEU A 235 -14.28 11.83 -2.55
N ALA A 236 -15.40 11.09 -2.49
CA ALA A 236 -16.37 11.01 -3.59
C ALA A 236 -16.95 12.35 -4.05
N PRO A 237 -17.28 13.33 -3.18
CA PRO A 237 -17.73 14.65 -3.60
C PRO A 237 -16.69 15.43 -4.39
N ASP A 238 -15.42 15.41 -3.92
CA ASP A 238 -14.32 16.10 -4.59
C ASP A 238 -13.97 15.42 -5.91
N MET A 239 -14.03 14.09 -5.96
CA MET A 239 -13.85 13.35 -7.21
C MET A 239 -14.89 13.74 -8.25
N ALA A 240 -16.16 13.84 -7.84
CA ALA A 240 -17.22 14.28 -8.73
C ALA A 240 -17.03 15.72 -9.26
N ALA A 241 -16.38 16.59 -8.48
CA ALA A 241 -16.07 17.96 -8.88
C ALA A 241 -14.83 18.06 -9.80
N HIS A 242 -13.91 17.09 -9.73
CA HIS A 242 -12.64 17.14 -10.46
C HIS A 242 -12.60 16.22 -11.70
N VAL A 243 -13.50 15.26 -11.83
CA VAL A 243 -13.64 14.43 -13.04
C VAL A 243 -14.49 15.19 -14.08
N GLY A 244 -13.96 15.31 -15.29
CA GLY A 244 -14.64 15.99 -16.39
C GLY A 244 -15.85 15.23 -16.93
N VAL A 245 -16.67 15.96 -17.69
CA VAL A 245 -17.79 15.33 -18.42
C VAL A 245 -17.24 14.30 -19.42
N GLY A 246 -17.66 13.04 -19.29
CA GLY A 246 -17.13 11.92 -20.09
C GLY A 246 -15.80 11.36 -19.56
N GLY A 247 -15.27 11.92 -18.50
CA GLY A 247 -14.11 11.38 -17.75
C GLY A 247 -14.47 10.11 -17.00
N LEU A 248 -13.46 9.33 -16.66
CA LEU A 248 -13.60 8.05 -15.98
C LEU A 248 -12.82 8.05 -14.66
N ALA A 249 -13.28 7.24 -13.72
CA ALA A 249 -12.55 6.94 -12.49
C ALA A 249 -12.34 5.43 -12.37
N ILE A 250 -11.11 4.99 -12.12
CA ILE A 250 -10.78 3.61 -11.76
C ILE A 250 -10.57 3.58 -10.25
N LEU A 251 -11.53 2.97 -9.56
CA LEU A 251 -11.58 2.91 -8.10
C LEU A 251 -11.30 1.49 -7.63
N SER A 252 -10.48 1.35 -6.59
CA SER A 252 -10.14 0.06 -6.00
C SER A 252 -9.76 0.23 -4.51
N GLY A 253 -9.36 -0.87 -3.87
CA GLY A 253 -9.13 -0.87 -2.41
C GLY A 253 -10.40 -1.16 -1.61
N LEU A 254 -11.46 -1.61 -2.29
CA LEU A 254 -12.69 -2.06 -1.67
C LEU A 254 -12.53 -3.54 -1.29
N LEU A 255 -12.52 -3.81 0.02
CA LEU A 255 -12.67 -5.17 0.54
C LEU A 255 -14.14 -5.58 0.40
N VAL A 256 -14.37 -6.81 -0.03
CA VAL A 256 -15.70 -7.42 -0.14
C VAL A 256 -15.98 -8.19 1.13
#